data_429dd2e4177b079586e98095bab92469
#
_entry.id   429dd2e4177b079586e98095bab92469
#
_cell.length_a   1.000
_cell.length_b   1.000
_cell.length_c   1.000
_cell.angle_alpha   90.00
_cell.angle_beta   90.00
_cell.angle_gamma   90.00
#
_symmetry.space_group_name_H-M   'P 1'
#
loop_
_entity.id
_entity.type
_entity.pdbx_description
1 polymer ?
#
loop_
_entity_poly.entity_id
_entity_poly.type
_entity_poly.pdbx_seq_one_letter_code
_entity_poly.pdbx_strand_id
1 'polypeptide(L)'
;MDKALLISECNGHMYPTKSFDDAPHRQEHALRHARVLNAAYADGEHAGCFGWCMFDYATHKDFGSGDRICYHGVLDSFRNPKLAAAVYASQGGEEPILTVSSMMDIGDSPAGQLGTVYVFTNAERVDLYKNDVFVTTLHKSAWTALPHPPLAVDDTIGELLETQERFDTSKAAALRDCLLAAGRYGLPGLPLRYKLKLAWCMVRYKMRFDDGVKLYGKYVGNWGGAATRWRFDAKNGDTVVKSVTLCPSRKLHLEVTPSATTLREGDTYDMAAVRVRILDENGSPAVYAQLPLQFAVNGAAALVGPAIATAEGGMSGTYIRTIGQTGTASLSVTAPQCECVTVTFSVTEKENTAWN
;
A
#
# COMPACT_ATOMS: atom_id res chain seq x y z
N MET A 1 -33.00 21.75 -2.03
CA MET A 1 -32.97 21.79 -0.53
C MET A 1 -32.19 23.01 -0.11
N ASP A 2 -32.73 23.85 0.79
CA ASP A 2 -32.02 25.05 1.23
C ASP A 2 -30.95 24.80 2.31
N LYS A 3 -30.61 23.55 2.56
CA LYS A 3 -29.60 23.12 3.57
C LYS A 3 -28.55 22.21 2.95
N ALA A 4 -27.29 22.42 3.33
CA ALA A 4 -26.20 21.53 2.96
C ALA A 4 -26.44 20.11 3.53
N LEU A 5 -26.32 19.10 2.69
CA LEU A 5 -26.40 17.69 3.09
C LEU A 5 -25.00 17.16 3.33
N LEU A 6 -24.75 16.66 4.53
CA LEU A 6 -23.52 15.97 4.90
C LEU A 6 -23.82 14.51 5.19
N ILE A 7 -23.15 13.60 4.50
CA ILE A 7 -23.24 12.17 4.76
C ILE A 7 -22.28 11.85 5.90
N SER A 8 -22.83 11.59 7.10
CA SER A 8 -22.03 11.38 8.31
C SER A 8 -21.36 10.01 8.38
N GLU A 9 -21.79 9.05 7.54
CA GLU A 9 -21.18 7.72 7.45
C GLU A 9 -21.40 7.10 6.07
N CYS A 10 -20.35 6.59 5.50
CA CYS A 10 -20.37 5.73 4.31
C CYS A 10 -19.37 4.58 4.47
N ASN A 11 -19.48 3.54 3.64
CA ASN A 11 -18.68 2.31 3.74
C ASN A 11 -18.86 1.51 5.05
N GLY A 12 -19.94 1.70 5.79
CA GLY A 12 -20.25 0.92 6.99
C GLY A 12 -20.57 -0.55 6.73
N HIS A 13 -20.58 -0.99 5.48
CA HIS A 13 -20.75 -2.41 5.14
C HIS A 13 -19.46 -3.19 5.47
N MET A 14 -19.66 -4.39 6.00
CA MET A 14 -18.56 -5.22 6.46
C MET A 14 -17.70 -5.73 5.30
N TYR A 15 -16.48 -5.23 5.21
CA TYR A 15 -15.41 -5.74 4.37
C TYR A 15 -14.10 -5.71 5.17
N PRO A 16 -13.98 -6.60 6.18
CA PRO A 16 -12.82 -6.60 7.06
C PRO A 16 -11.55 -6.86 6.25
N THR A 17 -10.55 -6.01 6.47
CA THR A 17 -9.29 -6.10 5.75
C THR A 17 -8.14 -5.98 6.73
N LYS A 18 -7.30 -7.01 6.74
CA LYS A 18 -6.08 -7.09 7.55
C LYS A 18 -4.87 -6.75 6.70
N SER A 19 -3.81 -6.27 7.32
CA SER A 19 -2.58 -5.90 6.60
C SER A 19 -1.92 -7.08 5.87
N PHE A 20 -2.15 -8.31 6.32
CA PHE A 20 -1.61 -9.54 5.72
C PHE A 20 -2.56 -10.25 4.74
N ASP A 21 -3.75 -9.71 4.49
CA ASP A 21 -4.61 -10.23 3.42
C ASP A 21 -3.90 -10.13 2.06
N ASP A 22 -4.31 -10.93 1.10
CA ASP A 22 -3.70 -10.90 -0.23
C ASP A 22 -3.88 -9.54 -0.93
N ALA A 23 -3.06 -9.28 -1.93
CA ALA A 23 -3.05 -8.01 -2.64
C ALA A 23 -4.41 -7.68 -3.29
N PRO A 24 -5.15 -8.62 -3.94
CA PRO A 24 -6.47 -8.36 -4.46
C PRO A 24 -7.49 -7.93 -3.39
N HIS A 25 -7.47 -8.54 -2.20
CA HIS A 25 -8.38 -8.20 -1.11
C HIS A 25 -8.09 -6.79 -0.56
N ARG A 26 -6.81 -6.49 -0.27
CA ARG A 26 -6.40 -5.15 0.18
C ARG A 26 -6.73 -4.07 -0.85
N GLN A 27 -6.57 -4.40 -2.14
CA GLN A 27 -6.89 -3.50 -3.25
C GLN A 27 -8.41 -3.24 -3.34
N GLU A 28 -9.25 -4.30 -3.26
CA GLU A 28 -10.70 -4.14 -3.29
C GLU A 28 -11.19 -3.27 -2.13
N HIS A 29 -10.61 -3.39 -0.94
CA HIS A 29 -10.91 -2.50 0.19
C HIS A 29 -10.68 -1.02 -0.19
N ALA A 30 -9.52 -0.71 -0.74
CA ALA A 30 -9.20 0.66 -1.18
C ALA A 30 -10.16 1.14 -2.29
N LEU A 31 -10.45 0.28 -3.27
CA LEU A 31 -11.32 0.64 -4.39
C LEU A 31 -12.77 0.86 -3.98
N ARG A 32 -13.26 0.21 -2.92
CA ARG A 32 -14.60 0.48 -2.35
C ARG A 32 -14.69 1.91 -1.82
N HIS A 33 -13.67 2.35 -1.08
CA HIS A 33 -13.58 3.74 -0.63
C HIS A 33 -13.48 4.71 -1.82
N ALA A 34 -12.64 4.41 -2.82
CA ALA A 34 -12.51 5.24 -4.01
C ALA A 34 -13.84 5.39 -4.79
N ARG A 35 -14.61 4.28 -4.92
CA ARG A 35 -15.93 4.32 -5.61
C ARG A 35 -16.93 5.23 -4.91
N VAL A 36 -17.03 5.13 -3.58
CA VAL A 36 -17.95 5.95 -2.80
C VAL A 36 -17.55 7.42 -2.85
N LEU A 37 -16.26 7.72 -2.66
CA LEU A 37 -15.76 9.09 -2.76
C LEU A 37 -15.98 9.66 -4.17
N ASN A 38 -15.71 8.87 -5.21
CA ASN A 38 -15.95 9.32 -6.59
C ASN A 38 -17.44 9.65 -6.83
N ALA A 39 -18.35 8.85 -6.29
CA ALA A 39 -19.78 9.13 -6.38
C ALA A 39 -20.15 10.43 -5.64
N ALA A 40 -19.60 10.62 -4.44
CA ALA A 40 -19.82 11.84 -3.66
C ALA A 40 -19.25 13.09 -4.34
N TYR A 41 -18.09 12.99 -4.99
CA TYR A 41 -17.51 14.10 -5.77
C TYR A 41 -18.28 14.38 -7.08
N ALA A 42 -18.86 13.34 -7.67
CA ALA A 42 -19.67 13.51 -8.90
C ALA A 42 -21.03 14.18 -8.63
N ASP A 43 -21.53 14.05 -7.41
CA ASP A 43 -22.81 14.62 -6.99
C ASP A 43 -22.57 15.95 -6.28
N GLY A 44 -22.87 17.05 -6.94
CA GLY A 44 -22.72 18.40 -6.40
C GLY A 44 -23.74 18.80 -5.32
N GLU A 45 -24.69 17.93 -4.95
CA GLU A 45 -25.73 18.22 -3.95
C GLU A 45 -25.28 17.95 -2.51
N HIS A 46 -24.12 17.31 -2.31
CA HIS A 46 -23.57 16.97 -1.00
C HIS A 46 -22.45 17.92 -0.59
N ALA A 47 -22.41 18.28 0.69
CA ALA A 47 -21.30 19.04 1.29
C ALA A 47 -20.07 18.13 1.58
N GLY A 48 -20.25 16.82 1.59
CA GLY A 48 -19.21 15.82 1.80
C GLY A 48 -19.72 14.53 2.42
N CYS A 49 -18.81 13.57 2.61
CA CYS A 49 -19.09 12.31 3.30
C CYS A 49 -17.93 11.87 4.17
N PHE A 50 -18.22 11.16 5.27
CA PHE A 50 -17.23 10.53 6.13
C PHE A 50 -17.27 9.02 5.97
N GLY A 51 -16.09 8.43 5.66
CA GLY A 51 -15.97 6.99 5.54
C GLY A 51 -15.90 6.30 6.92
N TRP A 52 -16.60 5.22 7.10
CA TRP A 52 -16.45 4.34 8.24
C TRP A 52 -15.43 3.24 7.91
N CYS A 53 -14.28 3.19 8.64
CA CYS A 53 -13.86 4.09 9.68
C CYS A 53 -12.36 4.38 9.60
N MET A 54 -11.86 5.27 10.44
CA MET A 54 -10.45 5.66 10.40
C MET A 54 -9.53 4.56 10.92
N PHE A 55 -9.87 3.89 12.05
CA PHE A 55 -9.04 2.90 12.70
C PHE A 55 -9.76 1.56 12.86
N ASP A 56 -8.99 0.48 12.86
CA ASP A 56 -9.45 -0.77 13.45
C ASP A 56 -9.67 -0.56 14.94
N TYR A 57 -10.68 -1.20 15.50
CA TYR A 57 -11.08 -0.98 16.88
C TYR A 57 -11.54 -2.26 17.58
N ALA A 58 -11.36 -2.30 18.90
CA ALA A 58 -11.86 -3.39 19.71
C ALA A 58 -13.40 -3.40 19.76
N THR A 59 -14.01 -4.56 19.65
CA THR A 59 -15.46 -4.73 19.59
C THR A 59 -15.98 -5.59 20.74
N HIS A 60 -17.31 -5.60 20.87
CA HIS A 60 -18.01 -6.52 21.77
C HIS A 60 -17.79 -7.98 21.33
N LYS A 61 -17.90 -8.92 22.30
CA LYS A 61 -17.71 -10.37 22.10
C LYS A 61 -18.57 -10.98 20.97
N ASP A 62 -19.71 -10.37 20.66
CA ASP A 62 -20.66 -10.85 19.66
C ASP A 62 -20.49 -10.16 18.31
N PHE A 63 -19.48 -9.30 18.17
CA PHE A 63 -19.17 -8.55 16.94
C PHE A 63 -17.67 -8.52 16.66
N GLY A 64 -17.31 -8.63 15.41
CA GLY A 64 -15.91 -8.69 14.95
C GLY A 64 -15.43 -10.13 14.74
N SER A 65 -14.14 -10.30 14.57
CA SER A 65 -13.48 -11.61 14.49
C SER A 65 -13.24 -12.22 15.87
N GLY A 66 -12.72 -13.42 15.93
CA GLY A 66 -12.47 -14.12 17.19
C GLY A 66 -11.51 -13.41 18.14
N ASP A 67 -10.69 -12.50 17.64
CA ASP A 67 -9.82 -11.59 18.40
C ASP A 67 -10.56 -10.33 18.91
N ARG A 68 -11.84 -10.18 18.62
CA ARG A 68 -12.71 -9.06 18.99
C ARG A 68 -12.24 -7.72 18.41
N ILE A 69 -11.64 -7.74 17.23
CA ILE A 69 -11.24 -6.56 16.51
C ILE A 69 -12.11 -6.42 15.25
N CYS A 70 -12.59 -5.21 15.00
CA CYS A 70 -13.27 -4.84 13.77
C CYS A 70 -12.25 -4.25 12.80
N TYR A 71 -11.95 -4.97 11.71
CA TYR A 71 -10.91 -4.62 10.73
C TYR A 71 -11.42 -3.73 9.61
N HIS A 72 -12.30 -2.80 9.89
CA HIS A 72 -12.88 -1.88 8.90
C HIS A 72 -12.06 -0.62 8.68
N GLY A 73 -11.08 -0.37 9.54
CA GLY A 73 -10.28 0.85 9.49
C GLY A 73 -9.47 0.97 8.20
N VAL A 74 -9.30 2.20 7.74
CA VAL A 74 -8.30 2.52 6.72
C VAL A 74 -6.88 2.55 7.32
N LEU A 75 -6.79 2.62 8.65
CA LEU A 75 -5.58 2.44 9.45
C LEU A 75 -5.79 1.24 10.40
N ASP A 76 -4.72 0.56 10.79
CA ASP A 76 -4.79 -0.50 11.79
C ASP A 76 -4.99 0.07 13.22
N SER A 77 -5.08 -0.82 14.22
CA SER A 77 -5.25 -0.44 15.63
C SER A 77 -4.08 0.38 16.19
N PHE A 78 -2.92 0.33 15.58
CA PHE A 78 -1.72 1.11 15.94
C PHE A 78 -1.52 2.33 15.04
N ARG A 79 -2.47 2.61 14.14
CA ARG A 79 -2.46 3.75 13.21
C ARG A 79 -1.49 3.60 12.03
N ASN A 80 -1.02 2.38 11.72
CA ASN A 80 -0.34 2.14 10.46
C ASN A 80 -1.33 2.23 9.30
N PRO A 81 -0.96 2.89 8.19
CA PRO A 81 -1.85 3.03 7.05
C PRO A 81 -2.01 1.69 6.31
N LYS A 82 -3.25 1.25 6.12
CA LYS A 82 -3.60 0.23 5.14
C LYS A 82 -3.70 0.88 3.75
N LEU A 83 -3.82 0.07 2.69
CA LEU A 83 -3.90 0.61 1.33
C LEU A 83 -5.04 1.62 1.14
N ALA A 84 -6.18 1.41 1.80
CA ALA A 84 -7.33 2.33 1.72
C ALA A 84 -7.05 3.73 2.26
N ALA A 85 -6.07 3.90 3.15
CA ALA A 85 -5.67 5.23 3.62
C ALA A 85 -5.11 6.11 2.48
N ALA A 86 -4.45 5.48 1.49
CA ALA A 86 -3.88 6.19 0.35
C ALA A 86 -4.96 6.85 -0.53
N VAL A 87 -6.19 6.30 -0.54
CA VAL A 87 -7.32 6.88 -1.26
C VAL A 87 -7.64 8.28 -0.72
N TYR A 88 -7.72 8.43 0.60
CA TYR A 88 -7.98 9.72 1.25
C TYR A 88 -6.75 10.65 1.19
N ALA A 89 -5.57 10.11 1.49
CA ALA A 89 -4.34 10.89 1.50
C ALA A 89 -4.03 11.51 0.13
N SER A 90 -4.38 10.82 -0.97
CA SER A 90 -4.19 11.35 -2.32
C SER A 90 -5.18 12.47 -2.70
N GLN A 91 -6.31 12.62 -2.00
CA GLN A 91 -7.30 13.67 -2.30
C GLN A 91 -7.07 14.96 -1.53
N GLY A 92 -6.31 14.92 -0.45
CA GLY A 92 -6.10 16.09 0.41
C GLY A 92 -4.66 16.14 0.92
N GLY A 93 -4.13 17.35 1.05
CA GLY A 93 -2.79 17.58 1.56
C GLY A 93 -1.76 17.95 0.47
N GLU A 94 -0.73 18.66 0.91
CA GLU A 94 0.35 19.18 0.05
C GLU A 94 1.52 18.20 -0.05
N GLU A 95 1.65 17.29 0.93
CA GLU A 95 2.72 16.31 0.96
C GLU A 95 2.58 15.30 -0.19
N PRO A 96 3.66 15.03 -0.93
CA PRO A 96 3.61 14.08 -2.04
C PRO A 96 3.24 12.67 -1.59
N ILE A 97 2.18 12.13 -2.15
CA ILE A 97 1.70 10.77 -1.93
C ILE A 97 2.02 9.91 -3.15
N LEU A 98 2.55 8.72 -2.90
CA LEU A 98 2.75 7.69 -3.92
C LEU A 98 2.67 6.33 -3.24
N THR A 99 1.60 5.60 -3.51
CA THR A 99 1.35 4.26 -2.95
C THR A 99 0.93 3.32 -4.05
N VAL A 100 1.63 2.19 -4.17
CA VAL A 100 1.33 1.13 -5.15
C VAL A 100 0.53 0.03 -4.48
N SER A 101 -0.53 -0.45 -5.11
CA SER A 101 -1.45 -1.44 -4.53
C SER A 101 -0.90 -2.88 -4.48
N SER A 102 0.27 -3.12 -5.03
CA SER A 102 0.92 -4.43 -5.11
C SER A 102 2.42 -4.30 -4.93
N MET A 103 3.07 -5.36 -4.46
CA MET A 103 4.53 -5.48 -4.46
C MET A 103 5.10 -5.72 -5.88
N MET A 104 4.26 -5.84 -6.90
CA MET A 104 4.64 -6.17 -8.27
C MET A 104 5.37 -7.52 -8.38
N ASP A 105 5.25 -8.37 -7.37
CA ASP A 105 5.78 -9.72 -7.37
C ASP A 105 4.68 -10.71 -7.74
N ILE A 106 4.95 -11.56 -8.71
CA ILE A 106 4.00 -12.60 -9.13
C ILE A 106 3.72 -13.62 -8.02
N GLY A 107 4.69 -13.82 -7.10
CA GLY A 107 4.54 -14.68 -5.92
C GLY A 107 3.51 -14.19 -4.91
N ASP A 108 3.21 -12.90 -4.89
CA ASP A 108 2.16 -12.27 -4.04
C ASP A 108 0.77 -12.35 -4.69
N SER A 109 0.64 -12.94 -5.85
CA SER A 109 -0.58 -12.95 -6.63
C SER A 109 -1.12 -14.37 -6.87
N PRO A 110 -2.45 -14.61 -6.77
CA PRO A 110 -3.05 -15.91 -7.05
C PRO A 110 -2.64 -16.44 -8.42
N ALA A 111 -2.26 -17.72 -8.48
CA ALA A 111 -1.80 -18.40 -9.70
C ALA A 111 -0.60 -17.72 -10.41
N GLY A 112 0.17 -16.89 -9.70
CA GLY A 112 1.30 -16.16 -10.28
C GLY A 112 0.87 -15.12 -11.33
N GLN A 113 -0.35 -14.61 -11.24
CA GLN A 113 -0.93 -13.66 -12.19
C GLN A 113 -1.09 -12.30 -11.53
N LEU A 114 -0.27 -11.35 -11.95
CA LEU A 114 -0.41 -9.96 -11.54
C LEU A 114 -1.68 -9.39 -12.19
N GLY A 115 -2.71 -9.15 -11.38
CA GLY A 115 -3.93 -8.47 -11.82
C GLY A 115 -3.68 -7.01 -12.17
N THR A 116 -4.75 -6.23 -12.30
CA THR A 116 -4.61 -4.77 -12.43
C THR A 116 -4.07 -4.20 -11.13
N VAL A 117 -2.96 -3.48 -11.19
CA VAL A 117 -2.36 -2.75 -10.07
C VAL A 117 -2.78 -1.29 -10.16
N TYR A 118 -3.04 -0.67 -9.03
CA TYR A 118 -3.38 0.75 -8.95
C TYR A 118 -2.32 1.52 -8.18
N VAL A 119 -2.15 2.77 -8.58
CA VAL A 119 -1.28 3.73 -7.92
C VAL A 119 -2.12 4.90 -7.43
N PHE A 120 -2.01 5.21 -6.14
CA PHE A 120 -2.65 6.35 -5.49
C PHE A 120 -1.62 7.46 -5.32
N THR A 121 -1.89 8.63 -5.89
CA THR A 121 -0.98 9.77 -5.87
C THR A 121 -1.75 11.08 -5.99
N ASN A 122 -1.22 12.16 -5.42
CA ASN A 122 -1.65 13.52 -5.65
C ASN A 122 -0.76 14.27 -6.65
N ALA A 123 0.21 13.58 -7.26
CA ALA A 123 1.01 14.14 -8.34
C ALA A 123 0.25 14.16 -9.68
N GLU A 124 0.74 14.97 -10.61
CA GLU A 124 0.12 15.12 -11.94
C GLU A 124 0.20 13.85 -12.78
N ARG A 125 1.32 13.11 -12.70
CA ARG A 125 1.55 11.87 -13.42
C ARG A 125 2.51 10.94 -12.68
N VAL A 126 2.53 9.68 -13.07
CA VAL A 126 3.50 8.68 -12.60
C VAL A 126 4.13 7.98 -13.80
N ASP A 127 5.45 7.99 -13.86
CA ASP A 127 6.21 7.24 -14.84
C ASP A 127 6.68 5.92 -14.25
N LEU A 128 6.48 4.84 -15.01
CA LEU A 128 6.86 3.48 -14.65
C LEU A 128 8.16 3.08 -15.35
N TYR A 129 9.08 2.52 -14.57
CA TYR A 129 10.35 1.97 -15.06
C TYR A 129 10.50 0.50 -14.66
N LYS A 130 11.06 -0.31 -15.54
CA LYS A 130 11.45 -1.69 -15.31
C LYS A 130 12.96 -1.83 -15.49
N ASN A 131 13.71 -2.20 -14.44
CA ASN A 131 15.17 -2.27 -14.45
C ASN A 131 15.82 -0.98 -15.00
N ASP A 132 15.33 0.16 -14.51
CA ASP A 132 15.72 1.53 -14.91
C ASP A 132 15.42 1.93 -16.37
N VAL A 133 14.74 1.07 -17.13
CA VAL A 133 14.24 1.41 -18.48
C VAL A 133 12.81 1.90 -18.36
N PHE A 134 12.53 3.06 -18.96
CA PHE A 134 11.17 3.61 -19.02
C PHE A 134 10.22 2.64 -19.72
N VAL A 135 9.05 2.43 -19.14
CA VAL A 135 8.00 1.55 -19.68
C VAL A 135 6.84 2.39 -20.23
N THR A 136 6.22 3.17 -19.36
CA THR A 136 5.03 3.97 -19.71
C THR A 136 4.77 5.04 -18.68
N THR A 137 3.94 6.03 -19.04
CA THR A 137 3.29 6.93 -18.09
C THR A 137 1.90 6.39 -17.78
N LEU A 138 1.58 6.28 -16.48
CA LEU A 138 0.32 5.70 -16.02
C LEU A 138 -0.87 6.61 -16.34
N HIS A 139 -1.99 6.00 -16.67
CA HIS A 139 -3.22 6.69 -17.03
C HIS A 139 -4.26 6.67 -15.92
N LYS A 140 -5.10 7.70 -15.89
CA LYS A 140 -6.24 7.80 -14.98
C LYS A 140 -7.19 6.61 -15.18
N SER A 141 -7.68 6.08 -14.07
CA SER A 141 -8.70 5.04 -14.06
C SER A 141 -10.10 5.60 -14.36
N ALA A 142 -11.12 4.76 -14.23
CA ALA A 142 -12.51 5.13 -14.49
C ALA A 142 -13.10 6.15 -13.48
N TRP A 143 -12.46 6.39 -12.33
CA TRP A 143 -13.00 7.28 -11.27
C TRP A 143 -12.58 8.73 -11.48
N THR A 144 -13.10 9.36 -12.50
CA THR A 144 -12.64 10.67 -13.00
C THR A 144 -13.25 11.86 -12.25
N ALA A 145 -14.23 11.66 -11.36
CA ALA A 145 -14.76 12.73 -10.53
C ALA A 145 -13.85 13.07 -9.35
N LEU A 146 -12.97 12.15 -8.93
CA LEU A 146 -11.96 12.44 -7.92
C LEU A 146 -10.94 13.44 -8.44
N PRO A 147 -10.47 14.41 -7.62
CA PRO A 147 -9.37 15.30 -7.97
C PRO A 147 -8.12 14.52 -8.42
N HIS A 148 -7.77 13.46 -7.68
CA HIS A 148 -6.65 12.57 -7.94
C HIS A 148 -7.14 11.12 -8.04
N PRO A 149 -7.70 10.71 -9.20
CA PRO A 149 -8.19 9.35 -9.38
C PRO A 149 -7.03 8.34 -9.36
N PRO A 150 -7.25 7.11 -8.86
CA PRO A 150 -6.25 6.06 -8.94
C PRO A 150 -5.77 5.86 -10.37
N LEU A 151 -4.46 5.70 -10.57
CA LEU A 151 -3.85 5.42 -11.86
C LEU A 151 -3.76 3.91 -12.04
N ALA A 152 -4.09 3.39 -13.23
CA ALA A 152 -3.98 1.97 -13.51
C ALA A 152 -2.61 1.61 -14.09
N VAL A 153 -2.02 0.50 -13.60
CA VAL A 153 -0.86 -0.14 -14.22
C VAL A 153 -1.40 -1.24 -15.13
N ASP A 154 -1.69 -0.90 -16.34
CA ASP A 154 -2.25 -1.80 -17.37
C ASP A 154 -1.24 -2.22 -18.43
N ASP A 155 -0.11 -1.51 -18.50
CA ASP A 155 1.01 -1.82 -19.37
C ASP A 155 2.32 -1.91 -18.57
N THR A 156 2.90 -3.11 -18.52
CA THR A 156 4.20 -3.40 -17.87
C THR A 156 5.30 -3.68 -18.88
N ILE A 157 5.04 -3.49 -20.16
CA ILE A 157 5.95 -3.79 -21.29
C ILE A 157 6.32 -2.52 -22.05
N GLY A 158 5.35 -1.61 -22.31
CA GLY A 158 5.59 -0.38 -23.07
C GLY A 158 6.28 -0.64 -24.42
N GLU A 159 7.35 0.10 -24.66
CA GLU A 159 8.17 0.01 -25.89
C GLU A 159 9.34 -0.99 -25.77
N LEU A 160 9.38 -1.82 -24.72
CA LEU A 160 10.50 -2.75 -24.50
C LEU A 160 10.65 -3.78 -25.63
N LEU A 161 9.55 -4.17 -26.29
CA LEU A 161 9.62 -5.08 -27.45
C LEU A 161 10.25 -4.41 -28.68
N GLU A 162 10.06 -3.11 -28.85
CA GLU A 162 10.68 -2.34 -29.94
C GLU A 162 12.16 -2.08 -29.65
N THR A 163 12.46 -1.65 -28.43
CA THR A 163 13.81 -1.21 -28.05
C THR A 163 14.77 -2.38 -27.79
N GLN A 164 14.32 -3.45 -27.14
CA GLN A 164 15.17 -4.60 -26.76
C GLN A 164 15.12 -5.74 -27.76
N GLU A 165 13.94 -6.03 -28.35
CA GLU A 165 13.80 -7.12 -29.34
C GLU A 165 13.93 -6.60 -30.79
N ARG A 166 13.98 -5.26 -30.98
CA ARG A 166 14.04 -4.62 -32.29
C ARG A 166 12.88 -5.03 -33.21
N PHE A 167 11.70 -5.27 -32.65
CA PHE A 167 10.51 -5.53 -33.43
C PHE A 167 10.00 -4.25 -34.01
N ASP A 168 9.40 -4.34 -35.20
CA ASP A 168 8.63 -3.22 -35.74
C ASP A 168 7.41 -2.90 -34.89
N THR A 169 6.95 -1.66 -34.93
CA THR A 169 5.86 -1.16 -34.05
C THR A 169 4.60 -2.01 -34.15
N SER A 170 4.26 -2.51 -35.35
CA SER A 170 3.05 -3.33 -35.54
C SER A 170 3.17 -4.69 -34.84
N LYS A 171 4.32 -5.36 -34.99
CA LYS A 171 4.62 -6.62 -34.30
C LYS A 171 4.69 -6.43 -32.79
N ALA A 172 5.39 -5.39 -32.35
CA ALA A 172 5.54 -5.08 -30.93
C ALA A 172 4.17 -4.84 -30.28
N ALA A 173 3.33 -4.00 -30.87
CA ALA A 173 1.98 -3.71 -30.36
C ALA A 173 1.09 -4.96 -30.29
N ALA A 174 1.12 -5.79 -31.35
CA ALA A 174 0.31 -7.01 -31.39
C ALA A 174 0.73 -8.03 -30.33
N LEU A 175 2.05 -8.22 -30.12
CA LEU A 175 2.60 -9.13 -29.12
C LEU A 175 2.43 -8.59 -27.72
N ARG A 176 2.65 -7.29 -27.48
CA ARG A 176 2.42 -6.64 -26.20
C ARG A 176 1.01 -6.92 -25.68
N ASP A 177 -0.01 -6.68 -26.51
CA ASP A 177 -1.40 -6.98 -26.18
C ASP A 177 -1.62 -8.44 -25.76
N CYS A 178 -1.04 -9.38 -26.51
CA CYS A 178 -1.16 -10.81 -26.19
C CYS A 178 -0.43 -11.18 -24.89
N LEU A 179 0.76 -10.63 -24.66
CA LEU A 179 1.56 -10.90 -23.46
C LEU A 179 0.90 -10.32 -22.21
N LEU A 180 0.40 -9.08 -22.27
CA LEU A 180 -0.34 -8.46 -21.15
C LEU A 180 -1.62 -9.22 -20.84
N ALA A 181 -2.36 -9.64 -21.88
CA ALA A 181 -3.56 -10.48 -21.68
C ALA A 181 -3.21 -11.84 -21.06
N ALA A 182 -2.12 -12.48 -21.50
CA ALA A 182 -1.65 -13.73 -20.92
C ALA A 182 -1.23 -13.57 -19.45
N GLY A 183 -0.59 -12.43 -19.09
CA GLY A 183 -0.25 -12.08 -17.72
C GLY A 183 -1.48 -11.90 -16.83
N ARG A 184 -2.54 -11.28 -17.37
CA ARG A 184 -3.78 -10.97 -16.63
C ARG A 184 -4.70 -12.19 -16.44
N TYR A 185 -4.86 -13.00 -17.47
CA TYR A 185 -5.87 -14.08 -17.51
C TYR A 185 -5.24 -15.47 -17.38
N GLY A 186 -3.93 -15.60 -17.50
CA GLY A 186 -3.25 -16.89 -17.72
C GLY A 186 -3.59 -17.51 -19.08
N LEU A 187 -2.79 -18.44 -19.55
CA LEU A 187 -3.05 -19.12 -20.83
C LEU A 187 -4.37 -19.90 -20.85
N PRO A 188 -4.74 -20.65 -19.78
CA PRO A 188 -6.02 -21.39 -19.77
C PRO A 188 -7.23 -20.44 -19.82
N GLY A 189 -7.20 -19.34 -19.05
CA GLY A 189 -8.26 -18.34 -18.95
C GLY A 189 -8.26 -17.28 -20.04
N LEU A 190 -7.34 -17.35 -21.01
CA LEU A 190 -7.20 -16.34 -22.03
C LEU A 190 -8.47 -16.22 -22.91
N PRO A 191 -9.11 -15.04 -22.99
CA PRO A 191 -10.29 -14.82 -23.83
C PRO A 191 -10.02 -15.19 -25.31
N LEU A 192 -11.06 -15.71 -25.98
CA LEU A 192 -10.96 -16.24 -27.35
C LEU A 192 -10.33 -15.22 -28.34
N ARG A 193 -10.67 -13.93 -28.18
CA ARG A 193 -10.10 -12.86 -29.04
C ARG A 193 -8.57 -12.82 -28.97
N TYR A 194 -7.98 -13.02 -27.81
CA TYR A 194 -6.54 -13.03 -27.63
C TYR A 194 -5.89 -14.35 -28.08
N LYS A 195 -6.60 -15.50 -27.93
CA LYS A 195 -6.16 -16.77 -28.52
C LYS A 195 -6.06 -16.67 -30.04
N LEU A 196 -7.07 -16.08 -30.69
CA LEU A 196 -7.06 -15.84 -32.14
C LEU A 196 -5.96 -14.84 -32.55
N LYS A 197 -5.79 -13.75 -31.78
CA LYS A 197 -4.73 -12.77 -32.03
C LYS A 197 -3.34 -13.39 -31.89
N LEU A 198 -3.13 -14.22 -30.88
CA LEU A 198 -1.87 -14.93 -30.68
C LEU A 198 -1.57 -15.90 -31.86
N ALA A 199 -2.57 -16.69 -32.25
CA ALA A 199 -2.45 -17.57 -33.42
C ALA A 199 -2.12 -16.77 -34.69
N TRP A 200 -2.78 -15.65 -34.91
CA TRP A 200 -2.49 -14.74 -36.02
C TRP A 200 -1.05 -14.20 -35.96
N CYS A 201 -0.57 -13.78 -34.76
CA CYS A 201 0.81 -13.32 -34.58
C CYS A 201 1.83 -14.44 -34.94
N MET A 202 1.57 -15.68 -34.51
CA MET A 202 2.44 -16.83 -34.82
C MET A 202 2.57 -17.03 -36.34
N VAL A 203 1.46 -17.00 -37.07
CA VAL A 203 1.45 -17.17 -38.53
C VAL A 203 2.06 -15.95 -39.21
N ARG A 204 1.60 -14.74 -38.88
CA ARG A 204 1.99 -13.47 -39.54
C ARG A 204 3.47 -13.16 -39.40
N TYR A 205 4.03 -13.42 -38.19
CA TYR A 205 5.42 -13.11 -37.84
C TYR A 205 6.32 -14.35 -37.83
N LYS A 206 5.82 -15.51 -38.30
CA LYS A 206 6.54 -16.78 -38.35
C LYS A 206 7.19 -17.16 -37.00
N MET A 207 6.47 -16.93 -35.93
CA MET A 207 6.93 -17.22 -34.57
C MET A 207 6.56 -18.63 -34.15
N ARG A 208 7.43 -19.30 -33.42
CA ARG A 208 7.14 -20.57 -32.77
C ARG A 208 6.52 -20.31 -31.41
N PHE A 209 5.78 -21.28 -30.87
CA PHE A 209 5.19 -21.17 -29.51
C PHE A 209 6.27 -20.89 -28.46
N ASP A 210 7.43 -21.53 -28.57
CA ASP A 210 8.57 -21.32 -27.66
C ASP A 210 9.09 -19.88 -27.66
N ASP A 211 9.00 -19.17 -28.77
CA ASP A 211 9.38 -17.75 -28.85
C ASP A 211 8.43 -16.90 -28.00
N GLY A 212 7.12 -17.22 -28.05
CA GLY A 212 6.11 -16.59 -27.21
C GLY A 212 6.34 -16.86 -25.73
N VAL A 213 6.68 -18.10 -25.36
CA VAL A 213 7.01 -18.49 -23.97
C VAL A 213 8.24 -17.73 -23.46
N LYS A 214 9.29 -17.61 -24.30
CA LYS A 214 10.49 -16.83 -23.93
C LYS A 214 10.17 -15.36 -23.69
N LEU A 215 9.38 -14.74 -24.57
CA LEU A 215 8.95 -13.35 -24.41
C LEU A 215 8.09 -13.19 -23.15
N TYR A 216 7.18 -14.12 -22.91
CA TYR A 216 6.38 -14.11 -21.67
C TYR A 216 7.27 -14.19 -20.43
N GLY A 217 8.21 -15.15 -20.37
CA GLY A 217 9.14 -15.31 -19.24
C GLY A 217 10.00 -14.07 -19.01
N LYS A 218 10.43 -13.38 -20.10
CA LYS A 218 11.27 -12.19 -20.02
C LYS A 218 10.50 -10.93 -19.59
N TYR A 219 9.29 -10.73 -20.10
CA TYR A 219 8.58 -9.45 -19.95
C TYR A 219 7.44 -9.49 -18.92
N VAL A 220 6.87 -10.64 -18.67
CA VAL A 220 5.71 -10.81 -17.78
C VAL A 220 6.01 -11.73 -16.60
N GLY A 221 6.37 -12.98 -16.87
CA GLY A 221 6.50 -14.02 -15.84
C GLY A 221 7.73 -13.90 -14.95
N ASN A 222 8.82 -13.33 -15.44
CA ASN A 222 10.12 -13.17 -14.74
C ASN A 222 10.65 -14.47 -14.09
N TRP A 223 10.24 -15.63 -14.58
CA TRP A 223 10.62 -16.93 -14.02
C TRP A 223 12.07 -17.26 -14.34
N GLY A 224 12.86 -17.54 -13.29
CA GLY A 224 14.24 -17.99 -13.43
C GLY A 224 15.22 -16.94 -13.99
N GLY A 225 14.80 -15.69 -14.12
CA GLY A 225 15.61 -14.56 -14.55
C GLY A 225 16.21 -13.77 -13.37
N ALA A 226 16.91 -12.68 -13.71
CA ALA A 226 17.31 -11.70 -12.71
C ALA A 226 16.07 -11.06 -12.05
N ALA A 227 16.19 -10.72 -10.76
CA ALA A 227 15.14 -10.03 -10.04
C ALA A 227 14.72 -8.76 -10.77
N THR A 228 13.42 -8.57 -10.96
CA THR A 228 12.88 -7.36 -11.59
C THR A 228 12.79 -6.25 -10.54
N ARG A 229 13.29 -5.08 -10.93
CA ARG A 229 13.16 -3.84 -10.17
C ARG A 229 12.15 -2.93 -10.86
N TRP A 230 11.07 -2.63 -10.17
CA TRP A 230 10.08 -1.66 -10.60
C TRP A 230 10.31 -0.34 -9.90
N ARG A 231 10.30 0.78 -10.63
CA ARG A 231 10.35 2.11 -10.06
C ARG A 231 9.20 2.93 -10.59
N PHE A 232 8.51 3.60 -9.68
CA PHE A 232 7.42 4.53 -9.93
C PHE A 232 7.90 5.92 -9.54
N ASP A 233 7.92 6.84 -10.49
CA ASP A 233 8.31 8.24 -10.26
C ASP A 233 7.08 9.14 -10.41
N ALA A 234 6.57 9.64 -9.27
CA ALA A 234 5.52 10.66 -9.25
C ALA A 234 6.11 12.01 -9.61
N LYS A 235 5.48 12.71 -10.55
CA LYS A 235 6.00 13.96 -11.12
C LYS A 235 4.94 15.06 -11.15
N ASN A 236 5.42 16.30 -10.86
CA ASN A 236 4.71 17.53 -11.14
C ASN A 236 5.53 18.30 -12.20
N GLY A 237 4.94 18.52 -13.39
CA GLY A 237 5.73 18.91 -14.54
C GLY A 237 6.83 17.88 -14.83
N ASP A 238 8.09 18.32 -14.89
CA ASP A 238 9.26 17.45 -15.10
C ASP A 238 9.98 17.07 -13.80
N THR A 239 9.54 17.59 -12.65
CA THR A 239 10.17 17.35 -11.36
C THR A 239 9.61 16.08 -10.72
N VAL A 240 10.49 15.16 -10.34
CA VAL A 240 10.14 14.01 -9.52
C VAL A 240 9.93 14.48 -8.08
N VAL A 241 8.70 14.33 -7.57
CA VAL A 241 8.33 14.73 -6.21
C VAL A 241 8.39 13.55 -5.24
N LYS A 242 8.20 12.32 -5.73
CA LYS A 242 8.34 11.10 -4.94
C LYS A 242 8.64 9.90 -5.82
N SER A 243 9.44 8.96 -5.29
CA SER A 243 9.72 7.68 -5.96
C SER A 243 9.45 6.51 -5.03
N VAL A 244 8.94 5.42 -5.60
CA VAL A 244 8.80 4.12 -4.93
C VAL A 244 9.50 3.07 -5.77
N THR A 245 10.35 2.27 -5.12
CA THR A 245 11.02 1.15 -5.76
C THR A 245 10.54 -0.16 -5.15
N LEU A 246 10.13 -1.10 -5.99
CA LEU A 246 9.68 -2.43 -5.62
C LEU A 246 10.59 -3.46 -6.29
N CYS A 247 11.20 -4.31 -5.49
CA CYS A 247 12.00 -5.44 -5.97
C CYS A 247 12.08 -6.50 -4.86
N PRO A 248 12.46 -7.75 -5.17
CA PRO A 248 12.69 -8.76 -4.15
C PRO A 248 13.70 -8.28 -3.11
N SER A 249 13.29 -8.30 -1.85
CA SER A 249 14.07 -7.79 -0.72
C SER A 249 15.14 -8.79 -0.27
N ARG A 250 16.28 -8.27 0.20
CA ARG A 250 17.37 -9.05 0.80
C ARG A 250 17.64 -8.67 2.25
N LYS A 251 17.23 -7.46 2.64
CA LYS A 251 17.47 -6.92 3.97
C LYS A 251 16.20 -6.28 4.51
N LEU A 252 15.96 -6.51 5.78
CA LEU A 252 14.84 -5.93 6.50
C LEU A 252 15.37 -4.98 7.57
N HIS A 253 14.62 -3.92 7.87
CA HIS A 253 14.89 -3.04 8.98
C HIS A 253 13.58 -2.57 9.63
N LEU A 254 13.68 -2.17 10.91
CA LEU A 254 12.57 -1.61 11.66
C LEU A 254 12.49 -0.11 11.47
N GLU A 255 11.29 0.37 11.16
CA GLU A 255 10.93 1.77 11.34
C GLU A 255 10.01 1.88 12.55
N VAL A 256 10.39 2.68 13.53
CA VAL A 256 9.65 2.88 14.79
C VAL A 256 9.30 4.35 14.92
N THR A 257 8.01 4.67 14.88
CA THR A 257 7.52 6.05 14.85
C THR A 257 6.53 6.28 15.99
N PRO A 258 6.93 7.02 17.06
CA PRO A 258 6.01 7.41 18.12
C PRO A 258 5.10 8.56 17.68
N SER A 259 3.89 8.63 18.23
CA SER A 259 2.98 9.77 18.03
C SER A 259 3.44 11.03 18.75
N ALA A 260 4.19 10.86 19.85
CA ALA A 260 4.84 11.93 20.60
C ALA A 260 6.06 11.34 21.33
N THR A 261 7.10 12.16 21.52
CA THR A 261 8.29 11.82 22.30
C THR A 261 8.34 12.55 23.64
N THR A 262 7.44 13.51 23.86
CA THR A 262 7.24 14.15 25.16
C THR A 262 5.88 13.76 25.70
N LEU A 263 5.87 13.20 26.91
CA LEU A 263 4.66 12.83 27.64
C LEU A 263 4.55 13.70 28.88
N ARG A 264 3.32 13.96 29.32
CA ARG A 264 3.04 14.84 30.47
C ARG A 264 2.37 14.03 31.57
N GLU A 265 3.07 13.88 32.69
CA GLU A 265 2.50 13.30 33.90
C GLU A 265 1.61 14.34 34.60
N GLY A 266 0.45 13.91 35.05
CA GLY A 266 -0.53 14.76 35.74
C GLY A 266 -1.51 13.93 36.53
N ASP A 267 -2.74 14.45 36.75
CA ASP A 267 -3.81 13.73 37.46
C ASP A 267 -4.21 12.42 36.75
N THR A 268 -3.95 12.32 35.47
CA THR A 268 -4.11 11.12 34.67
C THR A 268 -2.84 10.85 33.89
N TYR A 269 -2.60 9.58 33.56
CA TYR A 269 -1.49 9.22 32.69
C TYR A 269 -1.65 9.81 31.28
N ASP A 270 -0.52 10.13 30.67
CA ASP A 270 -0.43 10.44 29.25
C ASP A 270 0.08 9.23 28.46
N MET A 271 -0.25 9.15 27.17
CA MET A 271 0.07 8.00 26.31
C MET A 271 0.62 8.41 24.96
N ALA A 272 1.54 7.60 24.44
CA ALA A 272 1.94 7.63 23.04
C ALA A 272 1.64 6.30 22.35
N ALA A 273 1.08 6.36 21.13
CA ALA A 273 1.07 5.26 20.21
C ALA A 273 2.44 5.15 19.55
N VAL A 274 2.95 3.95 19.43
CA VAL A 274 4.22 3.67 18.75
C VAL A 274 3.95 2.72 17.59
N ARG A 275 4.03 3.23 16.38
CA ARG A 275 3.91 2.44 15.15
C ARG A 275 5.22 1.75 14.85
N VAL A 276 5.13 0.50 14.41
CA VAL A 276 6.29 -0.28 13.96
C VAL A 276 6.00 -0.83 12.58
N ARG A 277 6.91 -0.57 11.65
CA ARG A 277 6.87 -1.16 10.31
C ARG A 277 8.18 -1.89 10.04
N ILE A 278 8.08 -3.01 9.36
CA ILE A 278 9.23 -3.72 8.80
C ILE A 278 9.33 -3.29 7.35
N LEU A 279 10.42 -2.66 7.00
CA LEU A 279 10.68 -2.15 5.66
C LEU A 279 11.81 -2.94 5.01
N ASP A 280 11.78 -3.01 3.68
CA ASP A 280 12.88 -3.51 2.88
C ASP A 280 13.97 -2.44 2.69
N GLU A 281 15.06 -2.78 2.03
CA GLU A 281 16.17 -1.85 1.73
C GLU A 281 15.79 -0.66 0.84
N ASN A 282 14.62 -0.68 0.22
CA ASN A 282 14.09 0.42 -0.61
C ASN A 282 13.12 1.31 0.17
N GLY A 283 12.86 1.00 1.45
CA GLY A 283 11.91 1.71 2.28
C GLY A 283 10.45 1.31 2.02
N SER A 284 10.20 0.23 1.30
CA SER A 284 8.86 -0.30 1.06
C SER A 284 8.43 -1.26 2.18
N PRO A 285 7.16 -1.25 2.63
CA PRO A 285 6.67 -2.19 3.63
C PRO A 285 6.83 -3.64 3.16
N ALA A 286 7.47 -4.47 3.98
CA ALA A 286 7.63 -5.89 3.73
C ALA A 286 6.36 -6.64 4.12
N VAL A 287 5.34 -6.60 3.29
CA VAL A 287 3.99 -7.16 3.56
C VAL A 287 3.98 -8.67 3.85
N TYR A 288 5.04 -9.39 3.46
CA TYR A 288 5.23 -10.81 3.77
C TYR A 288 5.91 -11.06 5.12
N ALA A 289 6.42 -10.03 5.80
CA ALA A 289 7.13 -10.17 7.06
C ALA A 289 6.16 -10.35 8.22
N GLN A 290 5.99 -11.61 8.65
CA GLN A 290 5.18 -12.03 9.81
C GLN A 290 6.12 -12.32 10.98
N LEU A 291 6.96 -11.35 11.35
CA LEU A 291 7.99 -11.54 12.36
C LEU A 291 7.49 -11.22 13.77
N PRO A 292 7.96 -11.92 14.81
CA PRO A 292 7.71 -11.52 16.20
C PRO A 292 8.47 -10.23 16.49
N LEU A 293 7.78 -9.28 17.10
CA LEU A 293 8.33 -8.04 17.65
C LEU A 293 8.38 -8.17 19.17
N GLN A 294 9.51 -7.80 19.77
CA GLN A 294 9.67 -7.72 21.21
C GLN A 294 9.83 -6.26 21.63
N PHE A 295 9.07 -5.85 22.63
CA PHE A 295 9.05 -4.51 23.21
C PHE A 295 9.61 -4.54 24.63
N ALA A 296 10.55 -3.66 24.92
CA ALA A 296 11.07 -3.47 26.27
C ALA A 296 11.09 -1.97 26.62
N VAL A 297 10.46 -1.59 27.74
CA VAL A 297 10.40 -0.22 28.23
C VAL A 297 11.19 -0.12 29.52
N ASN A 298 11.98 0.94 29.66
CA ASN A 298 12.71 1.29 30.87
C ASN A 298 12.47 2.77 31.22
N GLY A 299 12.61 3.12 32.52
CA GLY A 299 12.51 4.50 32.99
C GLY A 299 11.09 4.92 33.38
N ALA A 300 10.74 6.18 33.16
CA ALA A 300 9.52 6.83 33.64
C ALA A 300 8.24 6.50 32.84
N ALA A 301 8.18 5.37 32.16
CA ALA A 301 7.01 4.91 31.41
C ALA A 301 6.83 3.39 31.50
N ALA A 302 5.62 2.92 31.19
CA ALA A 302 5.28 1.50 31.12
C ALA A 302 4.65 1.15 29.76
N LEU A 303 4.83 -0.10 29.37
CA LEU A 303 4.19 -0.68 28.20
C LEU A 303 2.69 -0.88 28.45
N VAL A 304 1.86 -0.56 27.47
CA VAL A 304 0.44 -0.91 27.48
C VAL A 304 0.21 -1.97 26.41
N GLY A 305 0.01 -3.20 26.84
CA GLY A 305 -0.14 -4.34 25.94
C GLY A 305 0.95 -5.40 26.16
N PRO A 306 0.98 -6.42 25.29
CA PRO A 306 1.94 -7.50 25.39
C PRO A 306 3.37 -7.03 25.08
N ALA A 307 4.36 -7.64 25.74
CA ALA A 307 5.77 -7.41 25.46
C ALA A 307 6.22 -8.06 24.14
N ILE A 308 5.41 -8.95 23.57
CA ILE A 308 5.64 -9.61 22.29
C ILE A 308 4.36 -9.51 21.48
N ALA A 309 4.49 -9.04 20.22
CA ALA A 309 3.41 -9.01 19.25
C ALA A 309 3.94 -9.52 17.89
N THR A 310 3.04 -9.88 16.99
CA THR A 310 3.41 -10.26 15.62
C THR A 310 3.27 -9.06 14.70
N ALA A 311 4.24 -8.87 13.82
CA ALA A 311 4.08 -7.95 12.69
C ALA A 311 3.14 -8.59 11.67
N GLU A 312 1.98 -8.00 11.46
CA GLU A 312 0.97 -8.45 10.50
C GLU A 312 1.13 -7.69 9.19
N GLY A 313 1.52 -8.39 8.12
CA GLY A 313 1.84 -7.72 6.84
C GLY A 313 2.97 -6.69 6.97
N GLY A 314 3.97 -6.98 7.82
CA GLY A 314 5.07 -6.07 8.10
C GLY A 314 4.71 -4.90 9.00
N MET A 315 3.53 -4.88 9.62
CA MET A 315 3.05 -3.77 10.46
C MET A 315 2.60 -4.24 11.83
N SER A 316 2.87 -3.46 12.85
CA SER A 316 2.42 -3.66 14.23
C SER A 316 2.58 -2.36 15.03
N GLY A 317 2.51 -2.45 16.33
CA GLY A 317 2.76 -1.33 17.22
C GLY A 317 2.54 -1.68 18.68
N THR A 318 2.66 -0.67 19.51
CA THR A 318 2.36 -0.73 20.92
C THR A 318 1.95 0.64 21.43
N TYR A 319 1.55 0.70 22.70
CA TYR A 319 1.32 1.96 23.42
C TYR A 319 2.22 1.99 24.65
N ILE A 320 2.71 3.16 24.98
CA ILE A 320 3.38 3.45 26.24
C ILE A 320 2.60 4.51 27.00
N ARG A 321 2.67 4.45 28.33
CA ARG A 321 2.04 5.45 29.21
C ARG A 321 2.97 5.89 30.30
N THR A 322 2.74 7.06 30.86
CA THR A 322 3.39 7.54 32.09
C THR A 322 2.94 6.74 33.33
N ILE A 323 3.72 6.76 34.39
CA ILE A 323 3.56 5.93 35.57
C ILE A 323 3.67 6.67 36.92
N GLY A 324 3.35 7.96 36.94
CA GLY A 324 3.47 8.79 38.14
C GLY A 324 4.90 9.27 38.45
N GLN A 325 5.79 9.25 37.44
CA GLN A 325 7.19 9.67 37.56
C GLN A 325 7.59 10.53 36.36
N THR A 326 8.34 11.58 36.64
CA THR A 326 9.01 12.38 35.59
C THR A 326 10.40 11.85 35.30
N GLY A 327 10.93 12.15 34.15
CA GLY A 327 12.29 11.75 33.74
C GLY A 327 12.33 11.19 32.33
N THR A 328 13.35 10.40 32.07
CA THR A 328 13.55 9.77 30.75
C THR A 328 12.98 8.36 30.75
N ALA A 329 12.31 8.00 29.66
CA ALA A 329 11.94 6.62 29.37
C ALA A 329 12.53 6.19 28.02
N SER A 330 12.75 4.90 27.82
CA SER A 330 13.21 4.34 26.56
C SER A 330 12.38 3.11 26.20
N LEU A 331 12.02 3.01 24.93
CA LEU A 331 11.39 1.83 24.33
C LEU A 331 12.38 1.22 23.34
N SER A 332 12.76 -0.03 23.56
CA SER A 332 13.54 -0.82 22.60
C SER A 332 12.61 -1.79 21.87
N VAL A 333 12.74 -1.85 20.56
CA VAL A 333 12.00 -2.74 19.66
C VAL A 333 12.99 -3.63 18.93
N THR A 334 12.80 -4.94 19.01
CA THR A 334 13.62 -5.94 18.33
C THR A 334 12.78 -6.89 17.49
N ALA A 335 13.33 -7.35 16.37
CA ALA A 335 12.78 -8.40 15.54
C ALA A 335 13.91 -9.25 14.96
N PRO A 336 13.66 -10.53 14.62
CA PRO A 336 14.62 -11.35 13.90
C PRO A 336 15.04 -10.68 12.58
N GLN A 337 16.32 -10.77 12.24
CA GLN A 337 16.92 -10.20 11.01
C GLN A 337 16.93 -8.67 10.92
N CYS A 338 16.47 -7.96 11.94
CA CYS A 338 16.48 -6.51 12.01
C CYS A 338 17.38 -6.02 13.14
N GLU A 339 18.00 -4.87 12.95
CA GLU A 339 18.71 -4.18 14.03
C GLU A 339 17.71 -3.65 15.07
N CYS A 340 18.13 -3.64 16.35
CA CYS A 340 17.32 -3.07 17.43
C CYS A 340 17.16 -1.57 17.24
N VAL A 341 15.93 -1.08 17.38
CA VAL A 341 15.63 0.36 17.38
C VAL A 341 15.21 0.79 18.77
N THR A 342 15.81 1.86 19.29
CA THR A 342 15.46 2.46 20.57
C THR A 342 14.92 3.87 20.40
N VAL A 343 13.76 4.13 20.99
CA VAL A 343 13.12 5.46 21.03
C VAL A 343 13.18 5.99 22.45
N THR A 344 13.61 7.24 22.61
CA THR A 344 13.68 7.92 23.90
C THR A 344 12.51 8.88 24.07
N PHE A 345 11.92 8.90 25.25
CA PHE A 345 10.82 9.76 25.66
C PHE A 345 11.23 10.63 26.83
N SER A 346 10.75 11.87 26.84
CA SER A 346 10.83 12.77 27.99
C SER A 346 9.47 12.82 28.68
N VAL A 347 9.43 12.49 29.96
CA VAL A 347 8.22 12.59 30.79
C VAL A 347 8.38 13.82 31.69
N THR A 348 7.53 14.81 31.49
CA THR A 348 7.54 16.09 32.23
C THR A 348 6.26 16.23 33.03
N GLU A 349 6.26 17.07 34.04
CA GLU A 349 5.02 17.42 34.74
C GLU A 349 4.09 18.23 33.81
N LYS A 350 2.80 18.00 33.94
CA LYS A 350 1.79 18.83 33.31
C LYS A 350 1.78 20.20 33.99
N GLU A 351 2.05 21.24 33.24
CA GLU A 351 1.86 22.61 33.77
C GLU A 351 0.42 22.80 34.21
N ASN A 352 0.22 23.14 35.49
CA ASN A 352 -1.08 23.54 36.01
C ASN A 352 -1.48 24.87 35.39
N THR A 353 -2.08 24.84 34.20
CA THR A 353 -2.81 26.00 33.68
C THR A 353 -4.08 26.11 34.53
N ALA A 354 -4.03 26.97 35.56
CA ALA A 354 -5.25 27.38 36.25
C ALA A 354 -6.23 27.92 35.19
N TRP A 355 -7.38 27.30 35.14
CA TRP A 355 -8.51 27.86 34.37
C TRP A 355 -8.92 29.15 35.05
N ASN A 356 -8.53 30.32 34.49
CA ASN A 356 -9.07 31.62 34.86
C ASN A 356 -10.43 31.84 34.19
#